data_4137003f2d796f7c45e98914d5ca1821
#
_entry.id   4137003f2d796f7c45e98914d5ca1821
#
_cell.length_a   1.000
_cell.length_b   1.000
_cell.length_c   1.000
_cell.angle_alpha   90.00
_cell.angle_beta   90.00
_cell.angle_gamma   90.00
#
_symmetry.space_group_name_H-M   'P 1'
#
loop_
_entity.id
_entity.type
_entity.pdbx_description
1 polymer ?
#
loop_
_entity_poly.entity_id
_entity_poly.type
_entity_poly.pdbx_seq_one_letter_code
_entity_poly.pdbx_strand_id
1 'polypeptide(L)'
;MINTFYIYENITADKFILEMLKLGKPIETSLVGVFDSEGRGSRRDVDLPFHRDGDYSKDIATKHNIDYVGLYCIRGGDSKTLLEVEGQEIELTLKEGQAIIMNNRNIRHARKGPVGDRLLLRVWIEE
;
A
#
# COMPACT_ATOMS: atom_id res chain seq x y z
N MET A 1 -13.79 8.79 -7.35
CA MET A 1 -12.59 9.39 -6.75
C MET A 1 -12.55 9.12 -5.24
N ILE A 2 -11.39 8.75 -4.73
CA ILE A 2 -11.22 8.44 -3.30
C ILE A 2 -10.44 9.58 -2.67
N ASN A 3 -11.02 10.28 -1.69
CA ASN A 3 -10.36 11.39 -1.00
C ASN A 3 -9.47 10.94 0.14
N THR A 4 -9.81 9.85 0.80
CA THR A 4 -9.04 9.28 1.90
C THR A 4 -8.67 7.83 1.58
N PHE A 5 -9.46 6.89 2.04
CA PHE A 5 -9.20 5.48 1.77
C PHE A 5 -10.51 4.70 1.68
N TYR A 6 -10.42 3.51 1.11
CA TYR A 6 -11.53 2.56 1.03
C TYR A 6 -11.00 1.15 1.30
N ILE A 7 -11.75 0.38 2.07
CA ILE A 7 -11.40 -1.01 2.38
C ILE A 7 -12.36 -1.94 1.68
N TYR A 8 -11.82 -2.91 0.94
CA TYR A 8 -12.59 -3.97 0.31
C TYR A 8 -12.44 -5.25 1.11
N GLU A 9 -13.57 -5.92 1.36
CA GLU A 9 -13.61 -7.22 2.01
C GLU A 9 -13.85 -8.30 0.95
N ASN A 10 -13.21 -9.46 1.12
CA ASN A 10 -13.44 -10.62 0.26
C ASN A 10 -13.33 -10.32 -1.24
N ILE A 11 -12.34 -9.53 -1.61
CA ILE A 11 -12.09 -9.18 -3.01
C ILE A 11 -11.03 -10.12 -3.58
N THR A 12 -11.12 -10.44 -4.87
CA THR A 12 -10.06 -11.18 -5.57
C THR A 12 -9.00 -10.21 -6.06
N ALA A 13 -7.80 -10.73 -6.33
CA ALA A 13 -6.72 -9.92 -6.88
C ALA A 13 -7.10 -9.27 -8.20
N ASP A 14 -7.82 -10.00 -9.06
CA ASP A 14 -8.29 -9.48 -10.36
C ASP A 14 -9.20 -8.28 -10.18
N LYS A 15 -10.17 -8.39 -9.29
CA LYS A 15 -11.10 -7.30 -9.01
C LYS A 15 -10.41 -6.11 -8.38
N PHE A 16 -9.46 -6.37 -7.49
CA PHE A 16 -8.65 -5.31 -6.90
C PHE A 16 -7.92 -4.51 -7.98
N ILE A 17 -7.25 -5.19 -8.89
CA ILE A 17 -6.53 -4.53 -10.00
C ILE A 17 -7.48 -3.71 -10.85
N LEU A 18 -8.66 -4.28 -11.19
CA LEU A 18 -9.66 -3.55 -11.98
C LEU A 18 -10.14 -2.29 -11.25
N GLU A 19 -10.34 -2.36 -9.94
CA GLU A 19 -10.73 -1.17 -9.16
C GLU A 19 -9.63 -0.12 -9.17
N MET A 20 -8.36 -0.54 -9.09
CA MET A 20 -7.25 0.40 -9.18
C MET A 20 -7.20 1.07 -10.56
N LEU A 21 -7.41 0.33 -11.63
CA LEU A 21 -7.36 0.86 -12.99
C LEU A 21 -8.46 1.87 -13.29
N LYS A 22 -9.55 1.87 -12.53
CA LYS A 22 -10.59 2.89 -12.64
C LYS A 22 -10.13 4.26 -12.14
N LEU A 23 -9.08 4.30 -11.32
CA LEU A 23 -8.61 5.53 -10.69
C LEU A 23 -7.59 6.28 -11.56
N GLY A 24 -6.98 5.61 -12.52
CA GLY A 24 -6.00 6.24 -13.38
C GLY A 24 -5.05 5.24 -14.02
N LYS A 25 -3.87 5.72 -14.36
CA LYS A 25 -2.86 4.96 -15.09
C LYS A 25 -1.95 4.20 -14.13
N PRO A 26 -1.74 2.90 -14.33
CA PRO A 26 -0.81 2.15 -13.48
C PRO A 26 0.63 2.58 -13.74
N ILE A 27 1.36 2.85 -12.65
CA ILE A 27 2.77 3.22 -12.70
C ILE A 27 3.64 2.01 -12.37
N GLU A 28 3.27 1.31 -11.32
CA GLU A 28 4.05 0.17 -10.83
C GLU A 28 3.14 -0.80 -10.09
N THR A 29 3.45 -2.08 -10.24
CA THR A 29 2.84 -3.17 -9.48
C THR A 29 3.98 -4.00 -8.88
N SER A 30 3.93 -4.23 -7.58
CA SER A 30 5.01 -4.94 -6.88
C SER A 30 4.47 -5.80 -5.75
N LEU A 31 5.24 -6.81 -5.39
CA LEU A 31 4.98 -7.61 -4.20
C LEU A 31 5.78 -7.03 -3.03
N VAL A 32 5.12 -6.88 -1.90
CA VAL A 32 5.74 -6.35 -0.69
C VAL A 32 5.66 -7.43 0.40
N GLY A 33 6.82 -7.91 0.80
CA GLY A 33 6.92 -8.99 1.77
C GLY A 33 8.37 -9.41 1.95
N VAL A 34 8.56 -10.63 2.45
CA VAL A 34 9.90 -11.20 2.65
C VAL A 34 10.68 -11.25 1.32
N PHE A 35 9.96 -11.36 0.21
CA PHE A 35 10.54 -11.44 -1.12
C PHE A 35 10.60 -10.08 -1.82
N ASP A 36 10.79 -9.01 -1.08
CA ASP A 36 10.92 -7.70 -1.70
C ASP A 36 12.05 -7.73 -2.72
N SER A 37 11.68 -7.97 -3.98
CA SER A 37 12.61 -8.13 -5.09
C SER A 37 13.29 -6.84 -5.50
N GLU A 38 12.82 -5.72 -4.98
CA GLU A 38 13.34 -4.40 -5.35
C GLU A 38 14.46 -3.93 -4.43
N GLY A 39 14.79 -4.70 -3.41
CA GLY A 39 15.85 -4.35 -2.46
C GLY A 39 15.52 -3.14 -1.60
N ARG A 40 14.28 -2.67 -1.65
CA ARG A 40 13.83 -1.53 -0.85
C ARG A 40 13.28 -1.96 0.51
N GLY A 41 13.13 -3.25 0.70
CA GLY A 41 12.58 -3.83 1.91
C GLY A 41 13.56 -3.96 3.06
N SER A 42 14.59 -3.14 3.07
CA SER A 42 15.61 -3.18 4.11
C SER A 42 15.06 -2.98 5.52
N ARG A 43 13.80 -2.60 5.63
CA ARG A 43 13.14 -2.34 6.91
C ARG A 43 12.10 -3.38 7.30
N ARG A 44 12.11 -4.55 6.67
CA ARG A 44 11.10 -5.58 6.97
C ARG A 44 11.17 -6.17 8.37
N ASP A 45 12.28 -6.01 9.07
CA ASP A 45 12.46 -6.50 10.43
C ASP A 45 12.16 -5.45 11.50
N VAL A 46 11.84 -4.22 11.10
CA VAL A 46 11.58 -3.11 12.00
C VAL A 46 10.33 -2.36 11.55
N ASP A 47 9.86 -1.47 12.39
CA ASP A 47 8.74 -0.60 12.03
C ASP A 47 9.13 0.30 10.86
N LEU A 48 8.18 0.52 9.97
CA LEU A 48 8.32 1.47 8.88
C LEU A 48 7.56 2.74 9.28
N PRO A 49 8.25 3.89 9.40
CA PRO A 49 7.59 5.12 9.85
C PRO A 49 6.57 5.63 8.83
N PHE A 50 5.75 6.59 9.27
CA PHE A 50 4.78 7.22 8.39
C PHE A 50 5.49 7.88 7.20
N HIS A 51 4.97 7.61 6.01
CA HIS A 51 5.49 8.12 4.75
C HIS A 51 4.38 8.14 3.70
N ARG A 52 4.65 8.83 2.60
CA ARG A 52 3.89 8.64 1.37
C ARG A 52 4.73 7.78 0.45
N ASP A 53 4.08 6.90 -0.30
CA ASP A 53 4.80 6.14 -1.31
C ASP A 53 5.39 7.10 -2.33
N GLY A 54 6.60 6.80 -2.77
CA GLY A 54 7.39 7.71 -3.59
C GLY A 54 8.49 8.43 -2.82
N ASP A 55 8.36 8.58 -1.50
CA ASP A 55 9.37 9.25 -0.67
C ASP A 55 10.73 8.56 -0.74
N TYR A 56 10.72 7.23 -0.92
CA TYR A 56 11.93 6.41 -1.01
C TYR A 56 12.21 5.92 -2.43
N SER A 57 11.45 6.36 -3.41
CA SER A 57 11.55 5.94 -4.81
C SER A 57 11.62 7.15 -5.72
N LYS A 58 12.63 7.97 -5.52
CA LYS A 58 12.75 9.28 -6.17
C LYS A 58 12.74 9.21 -7.69
N ASP A 59 13.30 8.16 -8.27
CA ASP A 59 13.34 8.02 -9.72
C ASP A 59 11.94 7.92 -10.32
N ILE A 60 11.03 7.20 -9.67
CA ILE A 60 9.65 7.08 -10.10
C ILE A 60 8.90 8.36 -9.79
N ALA A 61 9.09 8.91 -8.59
CA ALA A 61 8.39 10.10 -8.12
C ALA A 61 8.75 11.36 -8.92
N THR A 62 9.93 11.41 -9.56
CA THR A 62 10.30 12.53 -10.43
C THR A 62 9.62 12.49 -11.78
N LYS A 63 9.19 11.30 -12.24
CA LYS A 63 8.58 11.11 -13.54
C LYS A 63 7.05 11.02 -13.49
N HIS A 64 6.54 10.61 -12.36
CA HIS A 64 5.11 10.33 -12.18
C HIS A 64 4.64 10.81 -10.82
N ASN A 65 3.37 11.19 -10.76
CA ASN A 65 2.69 11.42 -9.49
C ASN A 65 2.12 10.09 -9.00
N ILE A 66 2.39 9.75 -7.77
CA ILE A 66 1.76 8.58 -7.15
C ILE A 66 0.54 9.09 -6.40
N ASP A 67 -0.60 9.07 -7.07
CA ASP A 67 -1.82 9.66 -6.55
C ASP A 67 -2.62 8.69 -5.69
N TYR A 68 -2.60 7.41 -6.06
CA TYR A 68 -3.28 6.35 -5.31
C TYR A 68 -2.35 5.18 -5.09
N VAL A 69 -2.48 4.59 -3.91
CA VAL A 69 -1.78 3.36 -3.53
C VAL A 69 -2.82 2.32 -3.14
N GLY A 70 -2.75 1.17 -3.77
CA GLY A 70 -3.57 0.02 -3.40
C GLY A 70 -2.70 -1.06 -2.79
N LEU A 71 -3.21 -1.68 -1.73
CA LEU A 71 -2.57 -2.82 -1.08
C LEU A 71 -3.59 -3.94 -0.98
N TYR A 72 -3.30 -5.05 -1.65
CA TYR A 72 -4.12 -6.26 -1.59
C TYR A 72 -3.40 -7.32 -0.77
N CYS A 73 -4.06 -7.87 0.22
CA CYS A 73 -3.45 -8.88 1.08
C CYS A 73 -3.57 -10.26 0.46
N ILE A 74 -2.45 -10.77 -0.04
CA ILE A 74 -2.34 -12.13 -0.56
C ILE A 74 -2.25 -13.12 0.60
N ARG A 75 -1.45 -12.77 1.60
CA ARG A 75 -1.27 -13.59 2.80
C ARG A 75 -1.10 -12.67 4.01
N GLY A 76 -1.91 -12.90 5.03
CA GLY A 76 -1.88 -12.11 6.25
C GLY A 76 -0.71 -12.44 7.16
N GLY A 77 -0.50 -11.59 8.13
CA GLY A 77 0.52 -11.75 9.17
C GLY A 77 0.17 -10.88 10.36
N ASP A 78 1.11 -10.73 11.28
CA ASP A 78 0.86 -9.99 12.53
C ASP A 78 1.16 -8.50 12.42
N SER A 79 1.79 -8.05 11.34
CA SER A 79 2.10 -6.63 11.19
C SER A 79 0.83 -5.80 11.06
N LYS A 80 0.90 -4.59 11.60
CA LYS A 80 -0.17 -3.62 11.52
C LYS A 80 0.13 -2.61 10.43
N THR A 81 -0.92 -2.23 9.70
CA THR A 81 -0.86 -1.12 8.76
C THR A 81 -1.49 0.09 9.46
N LEU A 82 -0.74 1.17 9.53
CA LEU A 82 -1.20 2.39 10.17
C LEU A 82 -1.47 3.43 9.11
N LEU A 83 -2.59 4.15 9.24
CA LEU A 83 -2.95 5.25 8.36
C LEU A 83 -3.05 6.52 9.18
N GLU A 84 -2.49 7.61 8.67
CA GLU A 84 -2.68 8.93 9.25
C GLU A 84 -3.67 9.69 8.37
N VAL A 85 -4.86 9.91 8.90
CA VAL A 85 -5.98 10.53 8.21
C VAL A 85 -6.44 11.73 9.02
N GLU A 86 -6.28 12.92 8.47
CA GLU A 86 -6.73 14.17 9.12
C GLU A 86 -6.20 14.30 10.56
N GLY A 87 -4.95 13.95 10.76
CA GLY A 87 -4.29 14.03 12.07
C GLY A 87 -4.62 12.88 13.01
N GLN A 88 -5.43 11.93 12.58
CA GLN A 88 -5.78 10.76 13.38
C GLN A 88 -5.09 9.50 12.84
N GLU A 89 -4.70 8.63 13.75
CA GLU A 89 -4.05 7.39 13.41
C GLU A 89 -5.06 6.24 13.45
N ILE A 90 -5.12 5.47 12.37
CA ILE A 90 -5.99 4.31 12.24
C ILE A 90 -5.11 3.08 12.09
N GLU A 91 -5.36 2.04 12.90
CA GLU A 91 -4.60 0.80 12.85
C GLU A 91 -5.45 -0.31 12.22
N LEU A 92 -4.85 -1.01 11.25
CA LEU A 92 -5.49 -2.11 10.54
C LEU A 92 -4.59 -3.33 10.54
N THR A 93 -5.20 -4.52 10.62
CA THR A 93 -4.50 -5.77 10.33
C THR A 93 -5.15 -6.36 9.08
N LEU A 94 -4.44 -6.27 7.95
CA LEU A 94 -4.96 -6.79 6.70
C LEU A 94 -4.98 -8.32 6.72
N LYS A 95 -6.11 -8.87 6.31
CA LYS A 95 -6.32 -10.31 6.20
C LYS A 95 -6.37 -10.71 4.73
N GLU A 96 -6.10 -11.97 4.46
CA GLU A 96 -6.19 -12.53 3.11
C GLU A 96 -7.52 -12.15 2.45
N GLY A 97 -7.46 -11.62 1.24
CA GLY A 97 -8.63 -11.20 0.48
C GLY A 97 -9.14 -9.81 0.81
N GLN A 98 -8.50 -9.10 1.75
CA GLN A 98 -8.80 -7.70 2.00
C GLN A 98 -7.89 -6.81 1.17
N ALA A 99 -8.40 -5.65 0.80
CA ALA A 99 -7.60 -4.64 0.13
C ALA A 99 -7.92 -3.26 0.68
N ILE A 100 -6.93 -2.38 0.64
CA ILE A 100 -7.11 -0.98 0.94
C ILE A 100 -6.63 -0.17 -0.24
N ILE A 101 -7.41 0.83 -0.63
CA ILE A 101 -7.01 1.81 -1.64
C ILE A 101 -6.98 3.16 -0.94
N MET A 102 -5.86 3.86 -1.02
CA MET A 102 -5.69 5.12 -0.33
C MET A 102 -5.24 6.23 -1.28
N ASN A 103 -5.69 7.44 -0.98
CA ASN A 103 -5.22 8.64 -1.66
C ASN A 103 -3.85 9.00 -1.09
N ASN A 104 -2.80 8.78 -1.87
CA ASN A 104 -1.42 8.98 -1.42
C ASN A 104 -1.06 10.44 -1.17
N ARG A 105 -1.84 11.38 -1.72
CA ARG A 105 -1.63 12.80 -1.49
C ARG A 105 -2.11 13.25 -0.11
N ASN A 106 -3.15 12.60 0.41
CA ASN A 106 -3.83 12.99 1.64
C ASN A 106 -3.52 12.11 2.83
N ILE A 107 -2.97 10.92 2.60
CA ILE A 107 -2.74 9.93 3.64
C ILE A 107 -1.29 9.50 3.64
N ARG A 108 -0.69 9.51 4.83
CA ARG A 108 0.57 8.80 5.06
C ARG A 108 0.26 7.46 5.70
N HIS A 109 1.08 6.49 5.42
CA HIS A 109 0.92 5.16 6.01
C HIS A 109 2.22 4.65 6.61
N ALA A 110 2.10 3.69 7.50
CA ALA A 110 3.23 3.11 8.22
C ALA A 110 2.98 1.63 8.46
N ARG A 111 4.01 0.93 8.85
CA ARG A 111 3.92 -0.46 9.29
C ARG A 111 4.47 -0.59 10.70
N LYS A 112 3.71 -1.22 11.58
CA LYS A 112 4.14 -1.55 12.93
C LYS A 112 4.39 -3.05 13.01
N GLY A 113 5.57 -3.43 13.42
CA GLY A 113 6.00 -4.81 13.49
C GLY A 113 6.68 -5.29 12.21
N PRO A 114 7.37 -6.42 12.27
CA PRO A 114 8.06 -6.99 11.12
C PRO A 114 7.06 -7.53 10.09
N VAL A 115 7.49 -7.62 8.83
CA VAL A 115 6.66 -8.16 7.76
C VAL A 115 6.24 -9.60 8.07
N GLY A 116 7.14 -10.42 8.60
CA GLY A 116 6.86 -11.83 8.86
C GLY A 116 6.43 -12.53 7.58
N ASP A 117 5.33 -13.29 7.66
CA ASP A 117 4.79 -14.02 6.52
C ASP A 117 3.82 -13.19 5.66
N ARG A 118 3.59 -11.94 6.01
CA ARG A 118 2.66 -11.09 5.27
C ARG A 118 3.16 -10.84 3.85
N LEU A 119 2.26 -10.97 2.89
CA LEU A 119 2.54 -10.69 1.48
C LEU A 119 1.43 -9.82 0.92
N LEU A 120 1.78 -8.66 0.43
CA LEU A 120 0.85 -7.71 -0.19
C LEU A 120 1.19 -7.52 -1.65
N LEU A 121 0.16 -7.34 -2.46
CA LEU A 121 0.30 -6.83 -3.83
C LEU A 121 0.05 -5.32 -3.75
N ARG A 122 1.02 -4.53 -4.18
CA ARG A 122 0.95 -3.07 -4.16
C ARG A 122 0.83 -2.54 -5.58
N VAL A 123 -0.10 -1.62 -5.79
CA VAL A 123 -0.29 -0.96 -7.09
C VAL A 123 -0.24 0.55 -6.89
N TRP A 124 0.54 1.22 -7.70
CA TRP A 124 0.62 2.69 -7.74
C TRP A 124 -0.10 3.21 -8.97
N ILE A 125 -0.92 4.21 -8.77
CA ILE A 125 -1.73 4.83 -9.84
C ILE A 125 -1.46 6.32 -9.91
N GLU A 126 -1.29 6.80 -11.14
CA GLU A 126 -1.29 8.22 -11.46
C GLU A 126 -2.65 8.58 -12.05
N GLU A 127 -3.29 9.54 -11.42
CA GLU A 127 -4.60 10.00 -11.86
C GLU A 127 -4.56 10.74 -13.21
#